data_f4ebc8d056b406a9c44e6bf9da25126d
#
_entry.id   f4ebc8d056b406a9c44e6bf9da25126d
#
_cell.length_a   1.000
_cell.length_b   1.000
_cell.length_c   1.000
_cell.angle_alpha   90.00
_cell.angle_beta   90.00
_cell.angle_gamma   90.00
#
_symmetry.space_group_name_H-M   'P 1'
#
loop_
_entity.id
_entity.type
_entity.pdbx_description
1 polymer ?
#
loop_
_entity_poly.entity_id
_entity_poly.type
_entity_poly.pdbx_seq_one_letter_code
_entity_poly.pdbx_strand_id
1 'polypeptide(L)'
;MVNMIDTGNTAWVLLCTALVFFMTPCLALFYGGMARSKNVLGTIMQSFFLIGVISVEFILIGYTLIFGDDLHGIIGDFSKFGLGGAETTILSDTHIPELAFIAFQCMFAVITPAIMSGSVTGRMRFAPFVVFALLWSIFIYNPMAHWIWGGGFLSDLGALDFAGGLAIHVLSGVSGLTLCMLLGRRRGYGRMPMLPHHLPMTILGAAILWFGWFGFNAGSALGVGFLAANAVLTTQISAAVGIVGWVLVEMIHRGKPTVLGAASGGVSGLVAITPAAGFVTPMAAIIIGFIGAIVCYLAVAIIKNRLGYDDSLDAFGIHGVGGTWGAIATGLWATTTINPDGANGLFYGGSLLGPQLLSLVIAYLFAVVGTFILFKIVSAFMDMRVSIGSESLGIDISEHGEGAYNQSEFKSSGRFISSNQTSLL
;
A
#
# COMPACT_ATOMS: atom_id res chain seq x y z
N MET A 1 -25.06 12.62 -29.95
CA MET A 1 -25.68 12.36 -28.65
C MET A 1 -24.99 13.30 -27.67
N VAL A 2 -25.74 14.08 -26.91
CA VAL A 2 -25.16 14.91 -25.85
C VAL A 2 -24.50 13.94 -24.87
N ASN A 3 -23.18 14.04 -24.64
CA ASN A 3 -22.47 13.28 -23.62
C ASN A 3 -23.02 13.73 -22.25
N MET A 4 -24.03 13.03 -21.75
CA MET A 4 -24.60 13.33 -20.44
C MET A 4 -23.74 12.63 -19.38
N ILE A 5 -23.38 13.38 -18.35
CA ILE A 5 -22.70 12.84 -17.18
C ILE A 5 -23.63 11.84 -16.49
N ASP A 6 -23.11 10.64 -16.20
CA ASP A 6 -23.79 9.71 -15.30
C ASP A 6 -23.55 10.15 -13.85
N THR A 7 -24.62 10.64 -13.22
CA THR A 7 -24.57 11.18 -11.86
C THR A 7 -24.34 10.10 -10.81
N GLY A 8 -24.81 8.87 -11.03
CA GLY A 8 -24.60 7.73 -10.13
C GLY A 8 -23.14 7.28 -10.12
N ASN A 9 -22.57 7.06 -11.32
CA ASN A 9 -21.17 6.70 -11.47
C ASN A 9 -20.25 7.80 -10.91
N THR A 10 -20.55 9.07 -11.21
CA THR A 10 -19.78 10.21 -10.72
C THR A 10 -19.80 10.29 -9.18
N ALA A 11 -20.99 10.20 -8.57
CA ALA A 11 -21.13 10.22 -7.12
C ALA A 11 -20.38 9.06 -6.46
N TRP A 12 -20.42 7.87 -7.08
CA TRP A 12 -19.71 6.69 -6.62
C TRP A 12 -18.19 6.91 -6.62
N VAL A 13 -17.63 7.37 -7.73
CA VAL A 13 -16.17 7.59 -7.85
C VAL A 13 -15.70 8.68 -6.90
N LEU A 14 -16.45 9.78 -6.72
CA LEU A 14 -16.12 10.84 -5.77
C LEU A 14 -16.17 10.33 -4.30
N LEU A 15 -17.16 9.52 -3.94
CA LEU A 15 -17.23 8.87 -2.63
C LEU A 15 -16.02 7.94 -2.42
N CYS A 16 -15.73 7.09 -3.41
CA CYS A 16 -14.58 6.18 -3.36
C CYS A 16 -13.25 6.94 -3.27
N THR A 17 -13.11 8.09 -3.94
CA THR A 17 -11.96 8.98 -3.80
C THR A 17 -11.75 9.40 -2.34
N ALA A 18 -12.81 9.83 -1.65
CA ALA A 18 -12.74 10.22 -0.25
C ALA A 18 -12.37 9.03 0.66
N LEU A 19 -12.91 7.83 0.38
CA LEU A 19 -12.56 6.61 1.12
C LEU A 19 -11.08 6.24 0.94
N VAL A 20 -10.56 6.29 -0.28
CA VAL A 20 -9.15 5.98 -0.56
C VAL A 20 -8.21 7.06 -0.01
N PHE A 21 -8.59 8.35 -0.06
CA PHE A 21 -7.84 9.42 0.61
C PHE A 21 -7.58 9.09 2.07
N PHE A 22 -8.61 8.63 2.79
CA PHE A 22 -8.50 8.27 4.21
C PHE A 22 -7.48 7.14 4.45
N MET A 23 -7.21 6.29 3.46
CA MET A 23 -6.30 5.16 3.64
C MET A 23 -4.86 5.59 3.93
N THR A 24 -4.36 6.67 3.32
CA THR A 24 -2.98 7.11 3.56
C THR A 24 -2.74 7.61 5.01
N PRO A 25 -3.55 8.52 5.60
CA PRO A 25 -3.41 8.85 7.01
C PRO A 25 -3.68 7.65 7.94
N CYS A 26 -4.53 6.70 7.55
CA CYS A 26 -4.77 5.51 8.36
C CYS A 26 -3.63 4.49 8.26
N LEU A 27 -2.95 4.40 7.13
CA LEU A 27 -1.68 3.68 7.02
C LEU A 27 -0.62 4.29 7.95
N ALA A 28 -0.56 5.61 8.03
CA ALA A 28 0.33 6.31 8.95
C ALA A 28 0.03 5.95 10.42
N LEU A 29 -1.26 5.81 10.81
CA LEU A 29 -1.65 5.36 12.14
C LEU A 29 -1.35 3.86 12.37
N PHE A 30 -1.63 3.02 11.38
CA PHE A 30 -1.32 1.59 11.44
C PHE A 30 0.17 1.36 11.66
N TYR A 31 1.01 2.00 10.84
CA TYR A 31 2.47 1.93 10.98
C TYR A 31 2.99 2.64 12.24
N GLY A 32 2.45 3.82 12.55
CA GLY A 32 2.80 4.58 13.72
C GLY A 32 2.60 3.78 15.00
N GLY A 33 1.46 3.08 15.14
CA GLY A 33 1.16 2.22 16.28
C GLY A 33 2.10 1.03 16.42
N MET A 34 2.57 0.46 15.30
CA MET A 34 3.55 -0.63 15.28
C MET A 34 5.00 -0.16 15.50
N ALA A 35 5.30 1.10 15.23
CA ALA A 35 6.64 1.67 15.45
C ALA A 35 7.01 1.69 16.94
N ARG A 36 8.30 1.89 17.26
CA ARG A 36 8.73 2.17 18.63
C ARG A 36 8.30 3.58 19.03
N SER A 37 7.99 3.81 20.32
CA SER A 37 7.48 5.09 20.85
C SER A 37 8.33 6.32 20.51
N LYS A 38 9.59 6.17 20.20
CA LYS A 38 10.53 7.23 19.80
C LYS A 38 10.61 7.49 18.29
N ASN A 39 9.80 6.77 17.50
CA ASN A 39 9.78 6.83 16.04
C ASN A 39 8.37 6.99 15.48
N VAL A 40 7.41 7.38 16.30
CA VAL A 40 5.97 7.45 15.94
C VAL A 40 5.72 8.57 14.95
N LEU A 41 6.14 9.80 15.31
CA LEU A 41 5.89 10.99 14.49
C LEU A 41 6.67 10.92 13.18
N GLY A 42 7.92 10.47 13.21
CA GLY A 42 8.70 10.27 12.00
C GLY A 42 8.10 9.22 11.06
N THR A 43 7.50 8.14 11.60
CA THR A 43 6.78 7.16 10.80
C THR A 43 5.51 7.75 10.20
N ILE A 44 4.71 8.47 10.98
CA ILE A 44 3.51 9.17 10.52
C ILE A 44 3.88 10.19 9.43
N MET A 45 4.90 11.00 9.67
CA MET A 45 5.33 12.06 8.77
C MET A 45 5.79 11.52 7.42
N GLN A 46 6.50 10.38 7.38
CA GLN A 46 6.92 9.72 6.14
C GLN A 46 5.74 9.35 5.24
N SER A 47 4.60 8.94 5.79
CA SER A 47 3.40 8.62 4.99
C SER A 47 2.55 9.87 4.74
N PHE A 48 2.28 10.68 5.77
CA PHE A 48 1.36 11.80 5.70
C PHE A 48 1.84 12.93 4.77
N PHE A 49 3.14 13.23 4.78
CA PHE A 49 3.71 14.28 3.93
C PHE A 49 3.63 13.94 2.44
N LEU A 50 3.64 12.65 2.09
CA LEU A 50 3.50 12.21 0.70
C LEU A 50 2.13 12.56 0.11
N ILE A 51 1.09 12.76 0.93
CA ILE A 51 -0.21 13.24 0.46
C ILE A 51 -0.03 14.55 -0.31
N GLY A 52 0.75 15.49 0.23
CA GLY A 52 1.01 16.77 -0.45
C GLY A 52 1.93 16.62 -1.66
N VAL A 53 3.09 15.98 -1.46
CA VAL A 53 4.14 15.91 -2.49
C VAL A 53 3.68 15.13 -3.73
N ILE A 54 3.11 13.96 -3.53
CA ILE A 54 2.70 13.09 -4.64
C ILE A 54 1.43 13.61 -5.32
N SER A 55 0.50 14.24 -4.57
CA SER A 55 -0.65 14.87 -5.23
C SER A 55 -0.22 15.98 -6.19
N VAL A 56 0.75 16.81 -5.79
CA VAL A 56 1.28 17.86 -6.68
C VAL A 56 2.01 17.26 -7.88
N GLU A 57 2.85 16.25 -7.65
CA GLU A 57 3.53 15.50 -8.72
C GLU A 57 2.53 14.90 -9.71
N PHE A 58 1.50 14.21 -9.20
CA PHE A 58 0.50 13.55 -10.01
C PHE A 58 -0.29 14.53 -10.89
N ILE A 59 -0.68 15.69 -10.34
CA ILE A 59 -1.40 16.74 -11.09
C ILE A 59 -0.50 17.35 -12.17
N LEU A 60 0.76 17.61 -11.86
CA LEU A 60 1.67 18.25 -12.80
C LEU A 60 2.12 17.31 -13.92
N ILE A 61 2.52 16.09 -13.56
CA ILE A 61 3.19 15.19 -14.52
C ILE A 61 2.70 13.73 -14.43
N GLY A 62 2.34 13.22 -13.26
CA GLY A 62 2.03 11.81 -13.07
C GLY A 62 0.83 11.36 -13.89
N TYR A 63 -0.24 12.15 -13.91
CA TYR A 63 -1.44 11.81 -14.66
C TYR A 63 -1.16 11.65 -16.18
N THR A 64 -0.41 12.58 -16.79
CA THR A 64 -0.09 12.51 -18.22
C THR A 64 0.84 11.33 -18.54
N LEU A 65 1.80 11.01 -17.63
CA LEU A 65 2.69 9.86 -17.83
C LEU A 65 1.96 8.51 -17.74
N ILE A 66 0.82 8.46 -17.02
CA ILE A 66 0.01 7.24 -16.90
C ILE A 66 -1.07 7.17 -17.98
N PHE A 67 -1.84 8.24 -18.18
CA PHE A 67 -3.08 8.27 -18.98
C PHE A 67 -3.03 9.24 -20.18
N GLY A 68 -1.86 9.79 -20.52
CA GLY A 68 -1.62 10.45 -21.80
C GLY A 68 -1.61 9.43 -22.95
N ASP A 69 -1.52 9.91 -24.19
CA ASP A 69 -1.45 9.03 -25.37
C ASP A 69 -0.24 8.11 -25.29
N ASP A 70 -0.45 6.83 -25.57
CA ASP A 70 0.59 5.81 -25.39
C ASP A 70 1.81 6.03 -26.30
N LEU A 71 2.99 6.00 -25.70
CA LEU A 71 4.28 6.00 -26.38
C LEU A 71 4.91 4.60 -26.35
N HIS A 72 4.61 3.81 -27.36
CA HIS A 72 5.19 2.48 -27.59
C HIS A 72 4.97 1.45 -26.47
N GLY A 73 3.86 1.53 -25.76
CA GLY A 73 3.51 0.65 -24.64
C GLY A 73 4.30 0.92 -23.35
N ILE A 74 5.11 2.00 -23.30
CA ILE A 74 6.07 2.23 -22.21
C ILE A 74 5.60 3.31 -21.25
N ILE A 75 5.04 4.42 -21.77
CA ILE A 75 4.66 5.57 -20.95
C ILE A 75 3.65 6.44 -21.73
N GLY A 76 2.80 7.18 -21.03
CA GLY A 76 1.97 8.21 -21.66
C GLY A 76 2.79 9.44 -22.08
N ASP A 77 2.31 10.15 -23.09
CA ASP A 77 2.91 11.37 -23.58
C ASP A 77 2.57 12.60 -22.70
N PHE A 78 2.92 13.81 -23.16
CA PHE A 78 2.64 15.05 -22.45
C PHE A 78 1.32 15.73 -22.87
N SER A 79 0.42 15.04 -23.57
CA SER A 79 -0.87 15.60 -24.06
C SER A 79 -1.77 16.14 -22.93
N LYS A 80 -1.65 15.56 -21.73
CA LYS A 80 -2.43 15.91 -20.54
C LYS A 80 -1.60 16.58 -19.44
N PHE A 81 -0.44 17.15 -19.78
CA PHE A 81 0.42 17.85 -18.82
C PHE A 81 -0.35 18.95 -18.08
N GLY A 82 -0.24 18.98 -16.74
CA GLY A 82 -0.96 19.93 -15.90
C GLY A 82 -2.48 19.82 -15.99
N LEU A 83 -3.00 18.61 -16.36
CA LEU A 83 -4.42 18.28 -16.56
C LEU A 83 -5.08 19.02 -17.71
N GLY A 84 -4.31 19.51 -18.70
CA GLY A 84 -4.85 20.26 -19.85
C GLY A 84 -5.99 19.51 -20.55
N GLY A 85 -7.13 20.18 -20.70
CA GLY A 85 -8.33 19.65 -21.36
C GLY A 85 -9.23 18.76 -20.50
N ALA A 86 -8.81 18.38 -19.31
CA ALA A 86 -9.59 17.49 -18.43
C ALA A 86 -10.86 18.16 -17.85
N GLU A 87 -10.90 19.50 -17.77
CA GLU A 87 -11.99 20.25 -17.13
C GLU A 87 -13.34 20.08 -17.84
N THR A 88 -13.34 19.75 -19.11
CA THR A 88 -14.55 19.59 -19.92
C THR A 88 -14.72 18.19 -20.50
N THR A 89 -13.77 17.28 -20.23
CA THR A 89 -13.77 15.92 -20.76
C THR A 89 -14.67 15.02 -19.93
N ILE A 90 -15.46 14.20 -20.60
CA ILE A 90 -16.26 13.11 -20.04
C ILE A 90 -15.72 11.81 -20.64
N LEU A 91 -15.36 10.85 -19.78
CA LEU A 91 -14.85 9.54 -20.22
C LEU A 91 -15.98 8.78 -20.94
N SER A 92 -15.68 8.24 -22.14
CA SER A 92 -16.66 7.61 -23.03
C SER A 92 -17.33 6.37 -22.43
N ASP A 93 -16.59 5.59 -21.66
CA ASP A 93 -17.00 4.26 -21.23
C ASP A 93 -17.84 4.30 -19.95
N THR A 94 -17.55 5.23 -19.06
CA THR A 94 -18.18 5.36 -17.75
C THR A 94 -19.10 6.56 -17.62
N HIS A 95 -19.03 7.51 -18.56
CA HIS A 95 -19.71 8.79 -18.55
C HIS A 95 -19.48 9.63 -17.29
N ILE A 96 -18.31 9.49 -16.66
CA ILE A 96 -17.89 10.34 -15.53
C ILE A 96 -17.03 11.49 -16.03
N PRO A 97 -17.00 12.66 -15.33
CA PRO A 97 -16.03 13.71 -15.60
C PRO A 97 -14.60 13.17 -15.43
N GLU A 98 -13.69 13.48 -16.35
CA GLU A 98 -12.30 13.08 -16.26
C GLU A 98 -11.64 13.57 -14.95
N LEU A 99 -12.05 14.73 -14.44
CA LEU A 99 -11.58 15.24 -13.14
C LEU A 99 -11.94 14.31 -11.97
N ALA A 100 -13.08 13.60 -12.01
CA ALA A 100 -13.43 12.63 -10.99
C ALA A 100 -12.51 11.39 -11.05
N PHE A 101 -12.20 10.92 -12.25
CA PHE A 101 -11.22 9.85 -12.48
C PHE A 101 -9.83 10.24 -12.01
N ILE A 102 -9.36 11.45 -12.37
CA ILE A 102 -8.08 12.00 -11.92
C ILE A 102 -7.99 12.03 -10.39
N ALA A 103 -9.01 12.53 -9.73
CA ALA A 103 -9.05 12.61 -8.28
C ALA A 103 -8.95 11.21 -7.64
N PHE A 104 -9.62 10.21 -8.21
CA PHE A 104 -9.56 8.83 -7.75
C PHE A 104 -8.16 8.22 -7.94
N GLN A 105 -7.61 8.32 -9.14
CA GLN A 105 -6.28 7.78 -9.48
C GLN A 105 -5.14 8.47 -8.70
N CYS A 106 -5.29 9.76 -8.38
CA CYS A 106 -4.35 10.47 -7.53
C CYS A 106 -4.19 9.79 -6.15
N MET A 107 -5.26 9.26 -5.57
CA MET A 107 -5.19 8.60 -4.27
C MET A 107 -4.38 7.31 -4.32
N PHE A 108 -4.39 6.59 -5.45
CA PHE A 108 -3.54 5.42 -5.67
C PHE A 108 -2.05 5.80 -5.80
N ALA A 109 -1.76 6.86 -6.53
CA ALA A 109 -0.40 7.39 -6.64
C ALA A 109 0.16 7.78 -5.26
N VAL A 110 -0.66 8.40 -4.41
CA VAL A 110 -0.27 8.86 -3.06
C VAL A 110 0.05 7.70 -2.12
N ILE A 111 -0.82 6.69 -2.06
CA ILE A 111 -0.67 5.60 -1.08
C ILE A 111 0.49 4.65 -1.44
N THR A 112 0.81 4.52 -2.72
CA THR A 112 1.77 3.52 -3.19
C THR A 112 3.19 3.73 -2.60
N PRO A 113 3.82 4.92 -2.71
CA PRO A 113 5.11 5.15 -2.06
C PRO A 113 4.99 5.22 -0.52
N ALA A 114 3.82 5.57 0.04
CA ALA A 114 3.61 5.57 1.48
C ALA A 114 3.76 4.16 2.09
N ILE A 115 3.37 3.10 1.38
CA ILE A 115 3.56 1.70 1.81
C ILE A 115 5.03 1.39 2.07
N MET A 116 5.96 1.89 1.25
CA MET A 116 7.40 1.64 1.42
C MET A 116 7.96 2.17 2.74
N SER A 117 7.35 3.20 3.32
CA SER A 117 7.78 3.78 4.60
C SER A 117 7.82 2.72 5.72
N GLY A 118 6.91 1.75 5.68
CA GLY A 118 6.86 0.64 6.62
C GLY A 118 8.14 -0.21 6.65
N SER A 119 8.82 -0.37 5.52
CA SER A 119 10.06 -1.15 5.44
C SER A 119 11.27 -0.43 6.03
N VAL A 120 11.28 0.91 6.06
CA VAL A 120 12.46 1.74 6.39
C VAL A 120 12.35 2.51 7.69
N THR A 121 11.19 2.42 8.34
CA THR A 121 10.88 3.11 9.59
C THR A 121 11.99 2.97 10.64
N GLY A 122 12.33 4.08 11.30
CA GLY A 122 13.26 4.16 12.42
C GLY A 122 14.74 4.25 12.03
N ARG A 123 15.08 4.30 10.72
CA ARG A 123 16.47 4.43 10.27
C ARG A 123 16.71 5.25 9.01
N MET A 124 15.70 5.47 8.18
CA MET A 124 15.81 6.33 7.01
C MET A 124 15.52 7.78 7.36
N ARG A 125 16.36 8.70 6.87
CA ARG A 125 16.17 10.15 7.06
C ARG A 125 14.95 10.63 6.30
N PHE A 126 14.28 11.65 6.84
CA PHE A 126 13.03 12.16 6.27
C PHE A 126 13.20 12.79 4.88
N ALA A 127 14.10 13.77 4.75
CA ALA A 127 14.26 14.48 3.47
C ALA A 127 14.71 13.57 2.31
N PRO A 128 15.72 12.67 2.46
CA PRO A 128 16.05 11.68 1.44
C PRO A 128 14.91 10.73 1.11
N PHE A 129 14.08 10.34 2.09
CA PHE A 129 12.89 9.51 1.83
C PHE A 129 11.90 10.24 0.91
N VAL A 130 11.61 11.52 1.16
CA VAL A 130 10.69 12.32 0.35
C VAL A 130 11.21 12.48 -1.09
N VAL A 131 12.50 12.83 -1.24
CA VAL A 131 13.11 12.94 -2.58
C VAL A 131 13.09 11.59 -3.31
N PHE A 132 13.43 10.51 -2.60
CA PHE A 132 13.37 9.17 -3.16
C PHE A 132 11.94 8.81 -3.59
N ALA A 133 10.94 9.03 -2.75
CA ALA A 133 9.54 8.70 -3.03
C ALA A 133 8.99 9.49 -4.23
N LEU A 134 9.36 10.76 -4.35
CA LEU A 134 9.01 11.60 -5.50
C LEU A 134 9.59 11.05 -6.81
N LEU A 135 10.89 10.76 -6.83
CA LEU A 135 11.55 10.18 -8.01
C LEU A 135 11.02 8.77 -8.31
N TRP A 136 10.74 7.99 -7.27
CA TRP A 136 10.17 6.65 -7.41
C TRP A 136 8.74 6.70 -8.00
N SER A 137 7.91 7.69 -7.60
CA SER A 137 6.61 7.90 -8.21
C SER A 137 6.75 8.17 -9.71
N ILE A 138 7.61 9.10 -10.10
CA ILE A 138 7.80 9.50 -11.50
C ILE A 138 8.36 8.35 -12.36
N PHE A 139 9.41 7.66 -11.87
CA PHE A 139 10.18 6.73 -12.71
C PHE A 139 9.82 5.26 -12.53
N ILE A 140 9.05 4.90 -11.50
CA ILE A 140 8.69 3.50 -11.23
C ILE A 140 7.18 3.34 -11.17
N TYR A 141 6.48 4.13 -10.35
CA TYR A 141 5.03 3.99 -10.23
C TYR A 141 4.30 4.38 -11.53
N ASN A 142 4.56 5.58 -12.05
CA ASN A 142 3.85 6.07 -13.23
C ASN A 142 4.03 5.15 -14.45
N PRO A 143 5.25 4.68 -14.81
CA PRO A 143 5.40 3.69 -15.88
C PRO A 143 4.66 2.38 -15.60
N MET A 144 4.74 1.83 -14.39
CA MET A 144 4.04 0.58 -14.07
C MET A 144 2.52 0.73 -14.15
N ALA A 145 1.97 1.85 -13.67
CA ALA A 145 0.55 2.15 -13.77
C ALA A 145 0.11 2.33 -15.24
N HIS A 146 0.95 2.96 -16.07
CA HIS A 146 0.71 3.06 -17.51
C HIS A 146 0.70 1.67 -18.17
N TRP A 147 1.66 0.81 -17.85
CA TRP A 147 1.74 -0.53 -18.43
C TRP A 147 0.48 -1.36 -18.18
N ILE A 148 -0.19 -1.16 -17.04
CA ILE A 148 -1.35 -1.96 -16.63
C ILE A 148 -2.68 -1.25 -16.96
N TRP A 149 -2.78 0.06 -16.71
CA TRP A 149 -4.04 0.81 -16.79
C TRP A 149 -4.06 1.90 -17.86
N GLY A 150 -2.90 2.33 -18.33
CA GLY A 150 -2.76 3.40 -19.33
C GLY A 150 -2.68 2.92 -20.78
N GLY A 151 -2.95 1.65 -21.05
CA GLY A 151 -2.84 1.07 -22.40
C GLY A 151 -1.44 0.61 -22.78
N GLY A 152 -0.55 0.40 -21.79
CA GLY A 152 0.82 -0.06 -22.04
C GLY A 152 0.93 -1.58 -22.21
N PHE A 153 2.15 -2.06 -22.43
CA PHE A 153 2.44 -3.41 -22.91
C PHE A 153 1.98 -4.55 -22.00
N LEU A 154 1.81 -4.36 -20.68
CA LEU A 154 1.28 -5.40 -19.80
C LEU A 154 -0.24 -5.60 -20.00
N SER A 155 -0.96 -4.52 -20.29
CA SER A 155 -2.35 -4.57 -20.72
C SER A 155 -2.48 -5.33 -22.05
N ASP A 156 -1.61 -5.04 -23.02
CA ASP A 156 -1.58 -5.72 -24.32
C ASP A 156 -1.24 -7.21 -24.18
N LEU A 157 -0.44 -7.60 -23.20
CA LEU A 157 -0.17 -8.99 -22.85
C LEU A 157 -1.38 -9.69 -22.20
N GLY A 158 -2.44 -8.95 -21.89
CA GLY A 158 -3.64 -9.45 -21.23
C GLY A 158 -3.52 -9.62 -19.73
N ALA A 159 -2.59 -8.93 -19.07
CA ALA A 159 -2.51 -8.92 -17.62
C ALA A 159 -3.71 -8.20 -17.02
N LEU A 160 -4.28 -8.75 -15.95
CA LEU A 160 -5.38 -8.15 -15.22
C LEU A 160 -4.92 -7.72 -13.81
N ASP A 161 -5.20 -6.48 -13.48
CA ASP A 161 -4.99 -5.93 -12.13
C ASP A 161 -6.13 -4.96 -11.79
N PHE A 162 -7.14 -5.44 -11.07
CA PHE A 162 -8.37 -4.68 -10.86
C PHE A 162 -8.17 -3.37 -10.10
N ALA A 163 -7.37 -3.42 -9.04
CA ALA A 163 -7.19 -2.27 -8.17
C ALA A 163 -5.74 -2.08 -7.66
N GLY A 164 -4.73 -2.70 -8.27
CA GLY A 164 -3.33 -2.43 -7.95
C GLY A 164 -2.60 -3.51 -7.15
N GLY A 165 -2.96 -4.77 -7.35
CA GLY A 165 -2.17 -5.88 -6.79
C GLY A 165 -0.74 -5.89 -7.31
N LEU A 166 -0.53 -5.64 -8.60
CA LEU A 166 0.78 -5.48 -9.23
C LEU A 166 1.30 -4.05 -9.09
N ALA A 167 0.53 -3.07 -9.59
CA ALA A 167 0.96 -1.69 -9.70
C ALA A 167 1.18 -0.99 -8.35
N ILE A 168 0.51 -1.45 -7.28
CA ILE A 168 0.61 -0.85 -5.96
C ILE A 168 1.33 -1.80 -5.00
N HIS A 169 0.74 -2.98 -4.73
CA HIS A 169 1.21 -3.82 -3.62
C HIS A 169 2.50 -4.56 -3.92
N VAL A 170 2.62 -5.25 -5.05
CA VAL A 170 3.87 -5.91 -5.44
C VAL A 170 4.97 -4.86 -5.61
N LEU A 171 4.69 -3.80 -6.36
CA LEU A 171 5.67 -2.78 -6.68
C LEU A 171 6.23 -2.10 -5.42
N SER A 172 5.36 -1.61 -4.53
CA SER A 172 5.79 -0.96 -3.28
C SER A 172 6.41 -1.92 -2.28
N GLY A 173 5.87 -3.15 -2.15
CA GLY A 173 6.40 -4.16 -1.24
C GLY A 173 7.81 -4.59 -1.61
N VAL A 174 8.05 -4.90 -2.89
CA VAL A 174 9.37 -5.30 -3.41
C VAL A 174 10.37 -4.13 -3.35
N SER A 175 9.93 -2.92 -3.68
CA SER A 175 10.76 -1.71 -3.53
C SER A 175 11.12 -1.45 -2.06
N GLY A 176 10.16 -1.62 -1.14
CA GLY A 176 10.39 -1.52 0.29
C GLY A 176 11.43 -2.53 0.80
N LEU A 177 11.35 -3.80 0.34
CA LEU A 177 12.36 -4.82 0.64
C LEU A 177 13.74 -4.40 0.13
N THR A 178 13.83 -3.93 -1.12
CA THR A 178 15.07 -3.47 -1.71
C THR A 178 15.68 -2.32 -0.92
N LEU A 179 14.88 -1.32 -0.55
CA LEU A 179 15.31 -0.20 0.30
C LEU A 179 15.81 -0.68 1.66
N CYS A 180 15.08 -1.57 2.33
CA CYS A 180 15.48 -2.04 3.65
C CYS A 180 16.79 -2.83 3.62
N MET A 181 17.05 -3.55 2.53
CA MET A 181 18.33 -4.26 2.33
C MET A 181 19.48 -3.28 2.07
N LEU A 182 19.27 -2.24 1.26
CA LEU A 182 20.28 -1.21 0.96
C LEU A 182 20.62 -0.34 2.18
N LEU A 183 19.63 -0.01 3.01
CA LEU A 183 19.85 0.74 4.26
C LEU A 183 20.50 -0.10 5.35
N GLY A 184 20.36 -1.42 5.30
CA GLY A 184 20.82 -2.33 6.34
C GLY A 184 19.91 -2.39 7.57
N ARG A 185 20.27 -3.21 8.54
CA ARG A 185 19.45 -3.51 9.72
C ARG A 185 19.44 -2.35 10.72
N ARG A 186 18.30 -2.18 11.43
CA ARG A 186 18.21 -1.27 12.58
C ARG A 186 19.15 -1.72 13.71
N ARG A 187 19.62 -0.76 14.48
CA ARG A 187 20.44 -1.03 15.65
C ARG A 187 19.68 -1.92 16.65
N GLY A 188 20.31 -3.02 17.03
CA GLY A 188 19.71 -4.01 17.95
C GLY A 188 18.75 -5.01 17.30
N TYR A 189 18.56 -4.97 15.96
CA TYR A 189 17.77 -5.97 15.27
C TYR A 189 18.26 -7.38 15.54
N GLY A 190 17.33 -8.30 15.90
CA GLY A 190 17.66 -9.68 16.28
C GLY A 190 18.32 -9.85 17.67
N ARG A 191 18.62 -8.75 18.38
CA ARG A 191 19.22 -8.79 19.74
C ARG A 191 18.33 -8.17 20.82
N MET A 192 17.48 -7.21 20.44
CA MET A 192 16.54 -6.54 21.35
C MET A 192 15.14 -6.61 20.76
N PRO A 193 14.08 -6.77 21.59
CA PRO A 193 12.72 -6.75 21.10
C PRO A 193 12.37 -5.35 20.54
N MET A 194 11.74 -5.31 19.38
CA MET A 194 11.23 -4.09 18.75
C MET A 194 9.70 -4.12 18.78
N LEU A 195 9.15 -3.97 19.99
CA LEU A 195 7.73 -4.12 20.23
C LEU A 195 6.93 -2.90 19.71
N PRO A 196 5.73 -3.11 19.18
CA PRO A 196 4.77 -2.06 18.90
C PRO A 196 4.49 -1.26 20.18
N HIS A 197 4.44 0.07 20.07
CA HIS A 197 4.23 0.89 21.24
C HIS A 197 2.75 1.11 21.57
N HIS A 198 1.84 1.02 20.56
CA HIS A 198 0.43 1.38 20.75
C HIS A 198 -0.49 0.53 19.86
N LEU A 199 -0.76 -0.70 20.26
CA LEU A 199 -1.62 -1.63 19.51
C LEU A 199 -3.04 -1.09 19.23
N PRO A 200 -3.76 -0.40 20.15
CA PRO A 200 -5.06 0.20 19.82
C PRO A 200 -5.01 1.15 18.63
N MET A 201 -3.95 1.97 18.48
CA MET A 201 -3.76 2.84 17.32
C MET A 201 -3.55 2.03 16.02
N THR A 202 -2.78 0.95 16.10
CA THR A 202 -2.61 0.01 14.98
C THR A 202 -3.94 -0.60 14.55
N ILE A 203 -4.75 -1.06 15.50
CA ILE A 203 -6.07 -1.67 15.19
C ILE A 203 -7.03 -0.64 14.59
N LEU A 204 -7.06 0.59 15.13
CA LEU A 204 -7.86 1.66 14.56
C LEU A 204 -7.43 1.97 13.13
N GLY A 205 -6.11 2.07 12.88
CA GLY A 205 -5.57 2.26 11.54
C GLY A 205 -5.98 1.14 10.59
N ALA A 206 -5.86 -0.13 11.01
CA ALA A 206 -6.28 -1.28 10.22
C ALA A 206 -7.78 -1.29 9.90
N ALA A 207 -8.62 -0.93 10.88
CA ALA A 207 -10.08 -0.89 10.70
C ALA A 207 -10.49 0.18 9.68
N ILE A 208 -9.88 1.36 9.74
CA ILE A 208 -10.18 2.45 8.80
C ILE A 208 -9.55 2.15 7.42
N LEU A 209 -8.38 1.50 7.35
CA LEU A 209 -7.85 0.97 6.09
C LEU A 209 -8.84 0.00 5.43
N TRP A 210 -9.41 -0.92 6.19
CA TRP A 210 -10.45 -1.84 5.68
C TRP A 210 -11.66 -1.09 5.14
N PHE A 211 -12.17 -0.12 5.90
CA PHE A 211 -13.27 0.73 5.45
C PHE A 211 -12.94 1.46 4.13
N GLY A 212 -11.74 2.05 4.03
CA GLY A 212 -11.25 2.69 2.81
C GLY A 212 -11.11 1.71 1.62
N TRP A 213 -10.82 0.44 1.91
CA TRP A 213 -10.62 -0.57 0.87
C TRP A 213 -11.90 -0.93 0.11
N PHE A 214 -13.08 -0.67 0.65
CA PHE A 214 -14.31 -0.74 -0.14
C PHE A 214 -14.29 0.27 -1.29
N GLY A 215 -13.83 1.50 -1.02
CA GLY A 215 -13.61 2.50 -2.07
C GLY A 215 -12.45 2.15 -2.99
N PHE A 216 -11.38 1.59 -2.44
CA PHE A 216 -10.19 1.20 -3.18
C PHE A 216 -10.51 0.14 -4.25
N ASN A 217 -11.12 -0.97 -3.88
CA ASN A 217 -11.45 -2.04 -4.81
C ASN A 217 -12.73 -1.75 -5.60
N ALA A 218 -13.84 -1.40 -4.95
CA ALA A 218 -15.09 -1.24 -5.68
C ALA A 218 -15.19 0.09 -6.44
N GLY A 219 -14.40 1.11 -6.04
CA GLY A 219 -14.22 2.32 -6.82
C GLY A 219 -13.53 2.08 -8.17
N SER A 220 -12.66 1.05 -8.24
CA SER A 220 -11.97 0.66 -9.48
C SER A 220 -12.91 0.09 -10.55
N ALA A 221 -14.18 -0.20 -10.20
CA ALA A 221 -15.23 -0.43 -11.20
C ALA A 221 -15.63 0.84 -11.96
N LEU A 222 -15.22 2.03 -11.49
CA LEU A 222 -15.51 3.36 -12.06
C LEU A 222 -17.00 3.66 -12.27
N GLY A 223 -17.88 2.92 -11.60
CA GLY A 223 -19.33 3.10 -11.68
C GLY A 223 -20.08 2.17 -10.75
N VAL A 224 -21.39 2.39 -10.64
CA VAL A 224 -22.31 1.57 -9.84
C VAL A 224 -22.83 0.39 -10.66
N GLY A 225 -23.07 -0.75 -10.02
CA GLY A 225 -23.61 -1.93 -10.68
C GLY A 225 -23.14 -3.23 -10.08
N PHE A 226 -23.34 -4.32 -10.82
CA PHE A 226 -22.98 -5.67 -10.38
C PHE A 226 -21.47 -5.81 -10.09
N LEU A 227 -20.60 -5.19 -10.89
CA LEU A 227 -19.16 -5.25 -10.74
C LEU A 227 -18.71 -4.60 -9.43
N ALA A 228 -19.18 -3.38 -9.16
CA ALA A 228 -18.88 -2.67 -7.91
C ALA A 228 -19.42 -3.45 -6.68
N ALA A 229 -20.65 -3.97 -6.78
CA ALA A 229 -21.25 -4.77 -5.70
C ALA A 229 -20.47 -6.06 -5.44
N ASN A 230 -20.03 -6.75 -6.50
CA ASN A 230 -19.16 -7.93 -6.36
C ASN A 230 -17.83 -7.56 -5.71
N ALA A 231 -17.19 -6.46 -6.13
CA ALA A 231 -15.91 -6.02 -5.58
C ALA A 231 -16.01 -5.63 -4.08
N VAL A 232 -17.12 -5.01 -3.63
CA VAL A 232 -17.39 -4.79 -2.20
C VAL A 232 -17.46 -6.11 -1.46
N LEU A 233 -18.24 -7.07 -1.98
CA LEU A 233 -18.47 -8.35 -1.30
C LEU A 233 -17.21 -9.21 -1.24
N THR A 234 -16.48 -9.35 -2.35
CA THR A 234 -15.22 -10.11 -2.41
C THR A 234 -14.15 -9.51 -1.51
N THR A 235 -14.08 -8.17 -1.40
CA THR A 235 -13.20 -7.46 -0.49
C THR A 235 -13.54 -7.78 0.97
N GLN A 236 -14.81 -7.70 1.35
CA GLN A 236 -15.27 -8.04 2.70
C GLN A 236 -14.96 -9.49 3.06
N ILE A 237 -15.28 -10.43 2.17
CA ILE A 237 -15.06 -11.87 2.39
C ILE A 237 -13.57 -12.15 2.58
N SER A 238 -12.74 -11.68 1.66
CA SER A 238 -11.30 -11.95 1.69
C SER A 238 -10.64 -11.42 2.95
N ALA A 239 -10.98 -10.20 3.37
CA ALA A 239 -10.49 -9.63 4.63
C ALA A 239 -10.93 -10.44 5.86
N ALA A 240 -12.21 -10.82 5.93
CA ALA A 240 -12.76 -11.58 7.04
C ALA A 240 -12.09 -12.96 7.19
N VAL A 241 -11.98 -13.71 6.08
CA VAL A 241 -11.29 -15.00 6.12
C VAL A 241 -9.80 -14.88 6.29
N GLY A 242 -9.21 -13.74 5.89
CA GLY A 242 -7.82 -13.40 6.14
C GLY A 242 -7.51 -13.32 7.64
N ILE A 243 -8.39 -12.70 8.44
CA ILE A 243 -8.28 -12.73 9.91
C ILE A 243 -8.26 -14.18 10.40
N VAL A 244 -9.21 -14.98 9.95
CA VAL A 244 -9.34 -16.38 10.40
C VAL A 244 -8.09 -17.19 10.02
N GLY A 245 -7.62 -17.06 8.79
CA GLY A 245 -6.44 -17.78 8.28
C GLY A 245 -5.16 -17.42 9.05
N TRP A 246 -4.91 -16.12 9.27
CA TRP A 246 -3.74 -15.67 10.03
C TRP A 246 -3.77 -16.17 11.47
N VAL A 247 -4.89 -15.92 12.18
CA VAL A 247 -5.04 -16.32 13.58
C VAL A 247 -4.93 -17.82 13.76
N LEU A 248 -5.51 -18.62 12.86
CA LEU A 248 -5.41 -20.07 12.90
C LEU A 248 -3.94 -20.55 12.81
N VAL A 249 -3.18 -20.03 11.84
CA VAL A 249 -1.77 -20.39 11.69
C VAL A 249 -0.93 -19.88 12.87
N GLU A 250 -1.22 -18.69 13.37
CA GLU A 250 -0.55 -18.13 14.55
C GLU A 250 -0.79 -19.00 15.79
N MET A 251 -2.03 -19.46 16.01
CA MET A 251 -2.35 -20.38 17.11
C MET A 251 -1.60 -21.71 16.99
N ILE A 252 -1.51 -22.28 15.78
CA ILE A 252 -0.75 -23.51 15.52
C ILE A 252 0.73 -23.30 15.79
N HIS A 253 1.31 -22.16 15.32
CA HIS A 253 2.74 -21.89 15.40
C HIS A 253 3.20 -21.38 16.78
N ARG A 254 2.41 -20.50 17.43
CA ARG A 254 2.77 -19.79 18.68
C ARG A 254 1.91 -20.17 19.90
N GLY A 255 0.85 -20.93 19.68
CA GLY A 255 -0.07 -21.38 20.74
C GLY A 255 -1.08 -20.34 21.22
N LYS A 256 -1.01 -19.08 20.76
CA LYS A 256 -1.92 -18.00 21.17
C LYS A 256 -2.21 -17.05 20.02
N PRO A 257 -3.48 -16.61 19.85
CA PRO A 257 -3.82 -15.56 18.90
C PRO A 257 -3.38 -14.19 19.43
N THR A 258 -3.04 -13.27 18.51
CA THR A 258 -2.77 -11.88 18.87
C THR A 258 -3.71 -10.93 18.15
N VAL A 259 -3.99 -9.78 18.77
CA VAL A 259 -4.81 -8.73 18.15
C VAL A 259 -4.08 -8.11 16.94
N LEU A 260 -2.76 -7.98 17.02
CA LEU A 260 -1.93 -7.55 15.88
C LEU A 260 -2.01 -8.57 14.73
N GLY A 261 -1.98 -9.88 15.06
CA GLY A 261 -2.15 -10.95 14.07
C GLY A 261 -3.49 -10.88 13.35
N ALA A 262 -4.58 -10.63 14.10
CA ALA A 262 -5.90 -10.43 13.49
C ALA A 262 -5.93 -9.23 12.53
N ALA A 263 -5.35 -8.10 12.92
CA ALA A 263 -5.25 -6.92 12.04
C ALA A 263 -4.41 -7.20 10.79
N SER A 264 -3.23 -7.81 10.96
CA SER A 264 -2.35 -8.18 9.86
C SER A 264 -3.01 -9.18 8.90
N GLY A 265 -3.78 -10.15 9.44
CA GLY A 265 -4.55 -11.10 8.65
C GLY A 265 -5.63 -10.44 7.81
N GLY A 266 -6.37 -9.48 8.40
CA GLY A 266 -7.36 -8.69 7.67
C GLY A 266 -6.72 -7.91 6.51
N VAL A 267 -5.64 -7.17 6.78
CA VAL A 267 -4.90 -6.43 5.75
C VAL A 267 -4.32 -7.38 4.68
N SER A 268 -3.80 -8.55 5.07
CA SER A 268 -3.30 -9.54 4.10
C SER A 268 -4.40 -10.05 3.16
N GLY A 269 -5.61 -10.28 3.70
CA GLY A 269 -6.78 -10.64 2.88
C GLY A 269 -7.20 -9.53 1.92
N LEU A 270 -7.15 -8.26 2.37
CA LEU A 270 -7.43 -7.09 1.54
C LEU A 270 -6.42 -6.95 0.40
N VAL A 271 -5.14 -7.09 0.68
CA VAL A 271 -4.07 -7.07 -0.33
C VAL A 271 -4.24 -8.21 -1.34
N ALA A 272 -4.49 -9.43 -0.85
CA ALA A 272 -4.60 -10.62 -1.69
C ALA A 272 -5.76 -10.56 -2.68
N ILE A 273 -6.89 -9.94 -2.30
CA ILE A 273 -8.05 -9.81 -3.19
C ILE A 273 -7.94 -8.64 -4.18
N THR A 274 -7.09 -7.64 -3.89
CA THR A 274 -7.02 -6.39 -4.64
C THR A 274 -6.90 -6.57 -6.16
N PRO A 275 -6.02 -7.42 -6.72
CA PRO A 275 -5.95 -7.62 -8.17
C PRO A 275 -7.13 -8.41 -8.73
N ALA A 276 -7.85 -9.15 -7.90
CA ALA A 276 -8.87 -10.11 -8.27
C ALA A 276 -10.31 -9.63 -8.02
N ALA A 277 -10.51 -8.59 -7.19
CA ALA A 277 -11.81 -8.24 -6.59
C ALA A 277 -12.97 -8.10 -7.60
N GLY A 278 -12.70 -7.55 -8.79
CA GLY A 278 -13.67 -7.39 -9.87
C GLY A 278 -13.67 -8.52 -10.89
N PHE A 279 -12.91 -9.58 -10.69
CA PHE A 279 -12.80 -10.68 -11.67
C PHE A 279 -13.21 -12.05 -11.13
N VAL A 280 -13.34 -12.20 -9.80
CA VAL A 280 -13.56 -13.49 -9.16
C VAL A 280 -14.90 -13.57 -8.45
N THR A 281 -15.39 -14.80 -8.28
CA THR A 281 -16.62 -15.06 -7.52
C THR A 281 -16.41 -14.88 -6.00
N PRO A 282 -17.48 -14.64 -5.22
CA PRO A 282 -17.39 -14.61 -3.76
C PRO A 282 -16.81 -15.90 -3.14
N MET A 283 -17.06 -17.06 -3.74
CA MET A 283 -16.46 -18.34 -3.28
C MET A 283 -14.96 -18.40 -3.49
N ALA A 284 -14.46 -17.88 -4.62
CA ALA A 284 -13.03 -17.78 -4.85
C ALA A 284 -12.37 -16.79 -3.86
N ALA A 285 -13.04 -15.71 -3.48
CA ALA A 285 -12.53 -14.74 -2.50
C ALA A 285 -12.26 -15.37 -1.13
N ILE A 286 -13.02 -16.40 -0.72
CA ILE A 286 -12.76 -17.17 0.51
C ILE A 286 -11.38 -17.83 0.43
N ILE A 287 -11.09 -18.51 -0.68
CA ILE A 287 -9.83 -19.23 -0.87
C ILE A 287 -8.66 -18.23 -0.97
N ILE A 288 -8.85 -17.17 -1.74
CA ILE A 288 -7.84 -16.13 -1.97
C ILE A 288 -7.41 -15.48 -0.66
N GLY A 289 -8.36 -15.02 0.14
CA GLY A 289 -8.08 -14.35 1.41
C GLY A 289 -7.47 -15.29 2.45
N PHE A 290 -7.99 -16.51 2.55
CA PHE A 290 -7.49 -17.50 3.51
C PHE A 290 -6.04 -17.90 3.23
N ILE A 291 -5.73 -18.28 1.98
CA ILE A 291 -4.35 -18.64 1.58
C ILE A 291 -3.45 -17.40 1.62
N GLY A 292 -3.95 -16.23 1.18
CA GLY A 292 -3.21 -14.96 1.24
C GLY A 292 -2.71 -14.65 2.64
N ALA A 293 -3.55 -14.78 3.65
CA ALA A 293 -3.15 -14.56 5.03
C ALA A 293 -2.12 -15.58 5.54
N ILE A 294 -2.24 -16.84 5.13
CA ILE A 294 -1.28 -17.89 5.50
C ILE A 294 0.10 -17.58 4.89
N VAL A 295 0.18 -17.27 3.60
CA VAL A 295 1.47 -17.01 2.94
C VAL A 295 2.12 -15.73 3.47
N CYS A 296 1.33 -14.69 3.77
CA CYS A 296 1.83 -13.48 4.42
C CYS A 296 2.34 -13.77 5.84
N TYR A 297 1.62 -14.57 6.64
CA TYR A 297 2.09 -15.01 7.96
C TYR A 297 3.44 -15.72 7.86
N LEU A 298 3.57 -16.67 6.95
CA LEU A 298 4.82 -17.41 6.74
C LEU A 298 5.96 -16.46 6.34
N ALA A 299 5.69 -15.49 5.47
CA ALA A 299 6.66 -14.48 5.06
C ALA A 299 7.15 -13.62 6.25
N VAL A 300 6.22 -13.12 7.05
CA VAL A 300 6.48 -12.23 8.19
C VAL A 300 7.11 -12.97 9.37
N ALA A 301 6.53 -14.10 9.77
CA ALA A 301 6.91 -14.78 11.02
C ALA A 301 8.07 -15.76 10.84
N ILE A 302 8.25 -16.35 9.66
CA ILE A 302 9.24 -17.40 9.43
C ILE A 302 10.33 -16.96 8.45
N ILE A 303 9.97 -16.56 7.22
CA ILE A 303 10.94 -16.28 6.16
C ILE A 303 11.79 -15.07 6.50
N LYS A 304 11.17 -13.95 6.92
CA LYS A 304 11.86 -12.75 7.37
C LYS A 304 12.93 -13.06 8.44
N ASN A 305 12.56 -13.85 9.46
CA ASN A 305 13.46 -14.19 10.54
C ASN A 305 14.60 -15.11 10.09
N ARG A 306 14.33 -16.06 9.19
CA ARG A 306 15.37 -16.97 8.66
C ARG A 306 16.34 -16.27 7.74
N LEU A 307 15.88 -15.39 6.86
CA LEU A 307 16.71 -14.62 5.94
C LEU A 307 17.36 -13.41 6.62
N GLY A 308 16.77 -12.95 7.72
CA GLY A 308 17.34 -11.91 8.58
C GLY A 308 17.35 -10.52 7.96
N TYR A 309 16.47 -10.22 7.01
CA TYR A 309 16.25 -8.85 6.54
C TYR A 309 15.35 -8.07 7.51
N ASP A 310 15.64 -6.77 7.67
CA ASP A 310 14.93 -5.91 8.62
C ASP A 310 13.86 -5.04 7.91
N ASP A 311 12.83 -5.69 7.39
CA ASP A 311 11.59 -5.03 6.99
C ASP A 311 10.83 -4.61 8.24
N SER A 312 10.87 -3.30 8.55
CA SER A 312 10.55 -2.80 9.90
C SER A 312 9.14 -3.11 10.35
N LEU A 313 8.16 -2.93 9.49
CA LEU A 313 6.73 -3.06 9.78
C LEU A 313 6.04 -4.05 8.80
N ASP A 314 6.80 -5.00 8.29
CA ASP A 314 6.33 -6.12 7.47
C ASP A 314 5.68 -5.72 6.13
N ALA A 315 6.07 -4.56 5.57
CA ALA A 315 5.47 -4.06 4.34
C ALA A 315 5.67 -5.02 3.15
N PHE A 316 6.87 -5.59 2.96
CA PHE A 316 7.08 -6.62 1.94
C PHE A 316 6.29 -7.90 2.23
N GLY A 317 6.32 -8.37 3.48
CA GLY A 317 5.64 -9.60 3.87
C GLY A 317 4.13 -9.57 3.65
N ILE A 318 3.51 -8.39 3.78
CA ILE A 318 2.08 -8.20 3.56
C ILE A 318 1.78 -7.77 2.12
N HIS A 319 2.41 -6.70 1.62
CA HIS A 319 2.08 -6.14 0.30
C HIS A 319 2.79 -6.88 -0.84
N GLY A 320 4.09 -7.10 -0.74
CA GLY A 320 4.84 -7.82 -1.78
C GLY A 320 4.37 -9.26 -1.95
N VAL A 321 4.30 -10.02 -0.85
CA VAL A 321 3.90 -11.43 -0.87
C VAL A 321 2.39 -11.58 -1.09
N GLY A 322 1.57 -10.78 -0.40
CA GLY A 322 0.11 -10.81 -0.57
C GLY A 322 -0.33 -10.40 -1.98
N GLY A 323 0.27 -9.35 -2.55
CA GLY A 323 0.01 -8.93 -3.94
C GLY A 323 0.45 -9.98 -4.96
N THR A 324 1.60 -10.63 -4.72
CA THR A 324 2.07 -11.75 -5.56
C THR A 324 1.06 -12.90 -5.56
N TRP A 325 0.61 -13.33 -4.38
CA TRP A 325 -0.43 -14.34 -4.29
C TRP A 325 -1.71 -13.90 -4.98
N GLY A 326 -2.14 -12.64 -4.77
CA GLY A 326 -3.33 -12.09 -5.40
C GLY A 326 -3.28 -12.10 -6.93
N ALA A 327 -2.13 -11.71 -7.52
CA ALA A 327 -1.94 -11.74 -8.97
C ALA A 327 -1.99 -13.18 -9.52
N ILE A 328 -1.36 -14.14 -8.84
CA ILE A 328 -1.46 -15.58 -9.18
C ILE A 328 -2.91 -16.04 -9.08
N ALA A 329 -3.59 -15.67 -8.00
CA ALA A 329 -4.98 -16.05 -7.77
C ALA A 329 -5.92 -15.46 -8.83
N THR A 330 -5.68 -14.24 -9.31
CA THR A 330 -6.39 -13.68 -10.46
C THR A 330 -6.21 -14.56 -11.69
N GLY A 331 -4.99 -14.98 -11.98
CA GLY A 331 -4.69 -15.90 -13.09
C GLY A 331 -5.35 -17.28 -12.96
N LEU A 332 -5.67 -17.71 -11.74
CA LEU A 332 -6.33 -18.99 -11.48
C LEU A 332 -7.86 -18.89 -11.52
N TRP A 333 -8.47 -17.88 -10.87
CA TRP A 333 -9.91 -17.81 -10.58
C TRP A 333 -10.68 -16.69 -11.29
N ALA A 334 -10.06 -15.84 -12.09
CA ALA A 334 -10.80 -14.84 -12.86
C ALA A 334 -11.80 -15.48 -13.82
N THR A 335 -12.96 -14.84 -14.00
CA THR A 335 -14.00 -15.33 -14.91
C THR A 335 -14.75 -14.18 -15.57
N THR A 336 -14.97 -14.31 -16.87
CA THR A 336 -15.78 -13.39 -17.69
C THR A 336 -17.26 -13.38 -17.28
N THR A 337 -17.72 -14.34 -16.48
CA THR A 337 -19.05 -14.31 -15.87
C THR A 337 -19.20 -13.14 -14.87
N ILE A 338 -18.13 -12.77 -14.17
CA ILE A 338 -18.12 -11.65 -13.22
C ILE A 338 -17.81 -10.35 -13.96
N ASN A 339 -16.77 -10.35 -14.78
CA ASN A 339 -16.36 -9.19 -15.54
C ASN A 339 -16.15 -9.60 -17.02
N PRO A 340 -17.09 -9.25 -17.90
CA PRO A 340 -17.01 -9.58 -19.33
C PRO A 340 -15.80 -8.95 -20.03
N ASP A 341 -15.30 -7.81 -19.55
CA ASP A 341 -14.12 -7.13 -20.10
C ASP A 341 -12.79 -7.75 -19.63
N GLY A 342 -12.86 -8.75 -18.74
CA GLY A 342 -11.71 -9.50 -18.28
C GLY A 342 -11.41 -10.75 -19.13
N ALA A 343 -10.69 -11.71 -18.53
CA ALA A 343 -10.36 -12.99 -19.13
C ALA A 343 -10.58 -14.13 -18.14
N ASN A 344 -10.79 -15.34 -18.66
CA ASN A 344 -10.90 -16.53 -17.84
C ASN A 344 -9.52 -16.98 -17.31
N GLY A 345 -9.48 -17.26 -16.03
CA GLY A 345 -8.35 -17.92 -15.38
C GLY A 345 -8.30 -19.42 -15.67
N LEU A 346 -7.24 -20.05 -15.18
CA LEU A 346 -6.95 -21.46 -15.44
C LEU A 346 -8.13 -22.40 -15.07
N PHE A 347 -8.78 -22.15 -13.92
CA PHE A 347 -9.89 -23.00 -13.45
C PHE A 347 -11.20 -22.80 -14.23
N TYR A 348 -11.27 -21.80 -15.09
CA TYR A 348 -12.38 -21.55 -16.01
C TYR A 348 -11.96 -21.80 -17.49
N GLY A 349 -10.87 -22.58 -17.69
CA GLY A 349 -10.42 -22.98 -19.02
C GLY A 349 -9.71 -21.89 -19.82
N GLY A 350 -9.30 -20.80 -19.18
CA GLY A 350 -8.55 -19.70 -19.82
C GLY A 350 -7.04 -19.82 -19.65
N SER A 351 -6.32 -18.89 -20.27
CA SER A 351 -4.84 -18.82 -20.29
C SER A 351 -4.25 -17.67 -19.48
N LEU A 352 -5.06 -16.96 -18.69
CA LEU A 352 -4.67 -15.74 -17.99
C LEU A 352 -3.47 -15.92 -17.04
N LEU A 353 -3.26 -17.13 -16.50
CA LEU A 353 -2.15 -17.39 -15.56
C LEU A 353 -0.78 -17.07 -16.18
N GLY A 354 -0.59 -17.30 -17.46
CA GLY A 354 0.67 -16.99 -18.15
C GLY A 354 1.01 -15.49 -18.13
N PRO A 355 0.13 -14.62 -18.66
CA PRO A 355 0.26 -13.17 -18.53
C PRO A 355 0.48 -12.69 -17.10
N GLN A 356 -0.25 -13.20 -16.10
CA GLN A 356 -0.08 -12.82 -14.71
C GLN A 356 1.31 -13.17 -14.16
N LEU A 357 1.82 -14.36 -14.43
CA LEU A 357 3.17 -14.77 -14.00
C LEU A 357 4.27 -13.95 -14.68
N LEU A 358 4.13 -13.67 -15.97
CA LEU A 358 5.08 -12.82 -16.68
C LEU A 358 5.08 -11.40 -16.13
N SER A 359 3.91 -10.83 -15.89
CA SER A 359 3.77 -9.49 -15.29
C SER A 359 4.37 -9.41 -13.89
N LEU A 360 4.24 -10.46 -13.08
CA LEU A 360 4.92 -10.55 -11.78
C LEU A 360 6.44 -10.50 -11.93
N VAL A 361 7.02 -11.28 -12.84
CA VAL A 361 8.47 -11.27 -13.07
C VAL A 361 8.94 -9.88 -13.47
N ILE A 362 8.24 -9.24 -14.40
CA ILE A 362 8.54 -7.88 -14.86
C ILE A 362 8.44 -6.88 -13.69
N ALA A 363 7.36 -6.93 -12.91
CA ALA A 363 7.15 -6.05 -11.76
C ALA A 363 8.27 -6.19 -10.71
N TYR A 364 8.67 -7.42 -10.39
CA TYR A 364 9.77 -7.68 -9.46
C TYR A 364 11.10 -7.13 -9.98
N LEU A 365 11.46 -7.43 -11.22
CA LEU A 365 12.70 -6.94 -11.83
C LEU A 365 12.72 -5.41 -11.88
N PHE A 366 11.62 -4.81 -12.31
CA PHE A 366 11.51 -3.36 -12.42
C PHE A 366 11.57 -2.69 -11.06
N ALA A 367 10.87 -3.21 -10.05
CA ALA A 367 10.91 -2.69 -8.69
C ALA A 367 12.32 -2.77 -8.08
N VAL A 368 13.00 -3.93 -8.19
CA VAL A 368 14.35 -4.12 -7.62
C VAL A 368 15.36 -3.23 -8.31
N VAL A 369 15.43 -3.29 -9.65
CA VAL A 369 16.44 -2.55 -10.44
C VAL A 369 16.21 -1.05 -10.33
N GLY A 370 14.97 -0.60 -10.54
CA GLY A 370 14.62 0.82 -10.46
C GLY A 370 14.86 1.39 -9.06
N THR A 371 14.44 0.70 -8.00
CA THR A 371 14.70 1.12 -6.62
C THR A 371 16.19 1.18 -6.31
N PHE A 372 16.97 0.20 -6.76
CA PHE A 372 18.42 0.20 -6.58
C PHE A 372 19.08 1.40 -7.26
N ILE A 373 18.72 1.68 -8.51
CA ILE A 373 19.27 2.81 -9.27
C ILE A 373 18.91 4.13 -8.59
N LEU A 374 17.64 4.35 -8.27
CA LEU A 374 17.19 5.59 -7.60
C LEU A 374 17.83 5.75 -6.22
N PHE A 375 17.96 4.67 -5.44
CA PHE A 375 18.67 4.72 -4.16
C PHE A 375 20.12 5.19 -4.36
N LYS A 376 20.84 4.66 -5.36
CA LYS A 376 22.21 5.07 -5.66
C LYS A 376 22.29 6.53 -6.09
N ILE A 377 21.36 6.98 -6.92
CA ILE A 377 21.29 8.39 -7.34
C ILE A 377 21.09 9.30 -6.13
N VAL A 378 20.06 9.06 -5.32
CA VAL A 378 19.79 9.92 -4.17
C VAL A 378 20.91 9.85 -3.13
N SER A 379 21.49 8.66 -2.90
CA SER A 379 22.58 8.47 -1.95
C SER A 379 23.90 9.14 -2.36
N ALA A 380 24.05 9.52 -3.63
CA ALA A 380 25.20 10.30 -4.09
C ALA A 380 25.14 11.77 -3.64
N PHE A 381 23.95 12.28 -3.30
CA PHE A 381 23.75 13.68 -2.92
C PHE A 381 23.26 13.84 -1.47
N MET A 382 22.68 12.80 -0.87
CA MET A 382 22.04 12.87 0.45
C MET A 382 22.33 11.60 1.26
N ASP A 383 22.65 11.77 2.55
CA ASP A 383 22.77 10.63 3.46
C ASP A 383 21.39 9.98 3.70
N MET A 384 21.17 8.79 3.17
CA MET A 384 19.90 8.07 3.24
C MET A 384 19.55 7.63 4.66
N ARG A 385 20.55 7.31 5.48
CA ARG A 385 20.36 6.74 6.81
C ARG A 385 20.72 7.75 7.92
N VAL A 386 19.94 7.74 9.00
CA VAL A 386 20.24 8.53 10.20
C VAL A 386 21.52 8.04 10.88
N SER A 387 22.19 8.93 11.61
CA SER A 387 23.38 8.57 12.40
C SER A 387 23.03 7.55 13.51
N ILE A 388 24.05 6.82 14.01
CA ILE A 388 23.87 5.89 15.14
C ILE A 388 23.31 6.60 16.37
N GLY A 389 23.72 7.85 16.60
CA GLY A 389 23.21 8.70 17.69
C GLY A 389 21.72 9.02 17.51
N SER A 390 21.34 9.48 16.33
CA SER A 390 19.95 9.79 15.98
C SER A 390 19.04 8.55 16.05
N GLU A 391 19.52 7.39 15.56
CA GLU A 391 18.74 6.13 15.65
C GLU A 391 18.56 5.69 17.13
N SER A 392 19.54 6.00 17.99
CA SER A 392 19.46 5.71 19.43
C SER A 392 18.51 6.65 20.16
N LEU A 393 18.56 7.95 19.85
CA LEU A 393 17.66 8.97 20.38
C LEU A 393 16.22 8.75 19.93
N GLY A 394 16.02 8.44 18.66
CA GLY A 394 14.74 8.30 17.94
C GLY A 394 14.58 9.38 16.89
N ILE A 395 13.91 9.00 15.79
CA ILE A 395 13.73 9.90 14.64
C ILE A 395 12.74 11.04 14.92
N ASP A 396 11.82 10.89 15.86
CA ASP A 396 10.88 11.95 16.25
C ASP A 396 11.64 13.20 16.71
N ILE A 397 12.57 13.04 17.65
CA ILE A 397 13.37 14.15 18.15
C ILE A 397 14.48 14.54 17.17
N SER A 398 15.16 13.58 16.55
CA SER A 398 16.35 13.86 15.75
C SER A 398 16.06 14.44 14.36
N GLU A 399 14.90 14.12 13.76
CA GLU A 399 14.52 14.59 12.42
C GLU A 399 13.42 15.68 12.47
N HIS A 400 12.55 15.66 13.51
CA HIS A 400 11.40 16.56 13.59
C HIS A 400 11.42 17.49 14.82
N GLY A 401 12.26 17.25 15.83
CA GLY A 401 12.31 18.05 17.05
C GLY A 401 11.08 17.92 17.94
N GLU A 402 10.26 16.90 17.72
CA GLU A 402 9.00 16.70 18.41
C GLU A 402 8.96 15.34 19.12
N GLY A 403 8.17 15.24 20.18
CA GLY A 403 7.91 13.98 20.89
C GLY A 403 6.44 13.62 20.82
N ALA A 404 6.12 12.38 20.45
CA ALA A 404 4.73 11.92 20.37
C ALA A 404 4.00 11.92 21.72
N TYR A 405 4.75 11.86 22.83
CA TYR A 405 4.21 11.78 24.20
C TYR A 405 4.95 12.71 25.16
N ASN A 406 4.24 13.56 25.84
CA ASN A 406 4.78 14.43 26.89
C ASN A 406 5.06 13.63 28.17
N GLN A 407 6.29 13.12 28.30
CA GLN A 407 6.72 12.41 29.51
C GLN A 407 7.09 13.35 30.69
N SER A 408 7.20 14.68 30.42
CA SER A 408 7.61 15.67 31.44
C SER A 408 6.55 15.89 32.53
N GLU A 409 5.26 15.80 32.19
CA GLU A 409 4.16 16.01 33.16
C GLU A 409 4.05 14.82 34.14
N PHE A 410 4.33 13.60 33.71
CA PHE A 410 4.32 12.42 34.60
C PHE A 410 5.47 12.41 35.60
N LYS A 411 6.63 12.99 35.27
CA LYS A 411 7.75 13.10 36.21
C LYS A 411 7.55 14.19 37.24
N SER A 412 6.82 15.26 36.91
CA SER A 412 6.50 16.32 37.87
C SER A 412 5.45 15.90 38.90
N SER A 413 4.41 15.14 38.48
CA SER A 413 3.39 14.62 39.39
C SER A 413 3.95 13.56 40.35
N GLY A 414 4.89 12.70 39.91
CA GLY A 414 5.56 11.74 40.76
C GLY A 414 6.46 12.38 41.85
N ARG A 415 7.03 13.56 41.60
CA ARG A 415 7.79 14.30 42.63
C ARG A 415 6.87 14.99 43.66
N PHE A 416 5.66 15.40 43.28
CA PHE A 416 4.69 15.98 44.24
C PHE A 416 4.13 14.92 45.21
N ILE A 417 4.02 13.67 44.80
CA ILE A 417 3.53 12.56 45.67
C ILE A 417 4.60 12.14 46.67
N SER A 418 5.91 12.18 46.29
CA SER A 418 7.00 11.78 47.20
C SER A 418 7.38 12.85 48.24
N SER A 419 7.07 14.15 48.00
CA SER A 419 7.38 15.21 48.96
C SER A 419 6.31 15.35 50.04
N ASN A 420 5.09 14.85 49.86
CA ASN A 420 4.01 14.92 50.86
C ASN A 420 3.94 13.71 51.81
N GLN A 421 4.74 12.66 51.58
CA GLN A 421 4.79 11.51 52.50
C GLN A 421 5.91 11.58 53.54
N THR A 422 6.77 12.60 53.49
CA THR A 422 7.90 12.76 54.46
C THR A 422 7.60 13.77 55.56
N SER A 423 6.37 14.35 55.63
CA SER A 423 5.99 15.32 56.66
C SER A 423 4.96 14.79 57.67
N LEU A 424 4.73 13.46 57.74
CA LEU A 424 3.81 12.81 58.68
C LEU A 424 4.48 11.55 59.32
N LEU A 425 5.70 11.69 59.81
CA LEU A 425 6.30 10.79 60.81
C LEU A 425 7.04 11.60 61.86
#